data_7dcb27655139fd5c397e02efdc25d49f
#
_entry.id   7dcb27655139fd5c397e02efdc25d49f
#
_cell.length_a   1.000
_cell.length_b   1.000
_cell.length_c   1.000
_cell.angle_alpha   90.00
_cell.angle_beta   90.00
_cell.angle_gamma   90.00
#
_symmetry.space_group_name_H-M   'P 1'
#
loop_
_entity.id
_entity.type
_entity.pdbx_description
1 polymer ?
#
loop_
_entity_poly.entity_id
_entity_poly.type
_entity_poly.pdbx_seq_one_letter_code
_entity_poly.pdbx_strand_id
1 'polypeptide(L)'
;MFGRLAATAAAPAAPSAARWPAAAARCSAVVFLGAAPVCLFVFLVATLRHHPSDFTTFWDSGRAVLHGRSPYPSPQSLPAHPDPKTFAPFVYPPVAAVAMLPLSLLPFGVAIVVFLLVDLAAVALALRLLGVTDWRCYGAAFCSAPVFASAGVGAISPLLLLGVAAAWRYRDHAVRAGLLVAYVATAKLFLWPVWLWLVRTRRFAAAAVAAGAAVAGVLGAWAAIGFAGLHDYPALLGRLTRLVGPESYSPYALGRSLGLGGTTAQSAAYLAGAAAIALAAWRLSGDRRLLTAALGVSLLMTPILWPHYLVVLYVPIALARRRFSPLWLAPLAFWIDVSGWTSGSPARIAALLALTAATIGMALQRQSGRDELPVEQ
;
A
#
# COMPACT_ATOMS: atom_id res chain seq x y z
N MET A 1 -23.85 -83.43 -10.31
CA MET A 1 -24.33 -82.07 -10.16
C MET A 1 -23.15 -81.19 -9.65
N PHE A 2 -22.44 -80.57 -10.59
CA PHE A 2 -21.17 -79.90 -10.30
C PHE A 2 -21.40 -78.39 -10.13
N GLY A 3 -21.12 -77.84 -8.90
CA GLY A 3 -21.13 -76.43 -8.63
C GLY A 3 -19.73 -75.85 -8.84
N ARG A 4 -19.60 -74.93 -9.75
CA ARG A 4 -18.33 -74.15 -10.03
C ARG A 4 -18.16 -73.05 -8.99
N LEU A 5 -17.10 -73.17 -8.20
CA LEU A 5 -16.56 -72.01 -7.42
C LEU A 5 -15.76 -71.14 -8.32
N ALA A 6 -16.27 -69.95 -8.68
CA ALA A 6 -15.52 -68.89 -9.35
C ALA A 6 -14.78 -68.08 -8.28
N ALA A 7 -13.48 -68.24 -8.20
CA ALA A 7 -12.62 -67.37 -7.40
C ALA A 7 -12.42 -66.05 -8.17
N THR A 8 -13.03 -64.99 -7.67
CA THR A 8 -12.71 -63.61 -8.14
C THR A 8 -11.35 -63.19 -7.64
N ALA A 9 -10.37 -63.19 -8.50
CA ALA A 9 -9.05 -62.60 -8.22
C ALA A 9 -9.24 -61.07 -8.15
N ALA A 10 -8.98 -60.48 -6.99
CA ALA A 10 -8.94 -59.06 -6.81
C ALA A 10 -7.75 -58.51 -7.58
N ALA A 11 -7.98 -57.60 -8.53
CA ALA A 11 -6.94 -56.89 -9.27
C ALA A 11 -6.08 -56.08 -8.28
N PRO A 12 -4.75 -56.06 -8.45
CA PRO A 12 -3.89 -55.25 -7.61
C PRO A 12 -4.22 -53.75 -7.81
N ALA A 13 -4.42 -53.05 -6.68
CA ALA A 13 -4.70 -51.63 -6.68
C ALA A 13 -3.52 -50.88 -7.33
N ALA A 14 -3.77 -50.14 -8.41
CA ALA A 14 -2.80 -49.33 -9.08
C ALA A 14 -2.16 -48.33 -8.08
N PRO A 15 -0.83 -48.15 -8.09
CA PRO A 15 -0.18 -47.23 -7.19
C PRO A 15 -0.66 -45.82 -7.51
N SER A 16 -1.12 -45.09 -6.45
CA SER A 16 -1.71 -43.78 -6.56
C SER A 16 -0.69 -42.76 -7.08
N ALA A 17 -0.66 -42.51 -8.39
CA ALA A 17 0.17 -41.50 -9.05
C ALA A 17 -0.14 -40.06 -8.62
N ALA A 18 -1.16 -39.85 -7.79
CA ALA A 18 -1.63 -38.51 -7.38
C ALA A 18 -0.95 -37.94 -6.13
N ARG A 19 -0.11 -38.69 -5.41
CA ARG A 19 0.48 -38.20 -4.14
C ARG A 19 1.74 -37.37 -4.32
N TRP A 20 2.55 -37.61 -5.34
CA TRP A 20 3.80 -36.90 -5.60
C TRP A 20 3.63 -35.43 -5.96
N PRO A 21 2.73 -35.02 -6.88
CA PRO A 21 2.55 -33.60 -7.22
C PRO A 21 2.00 -32.77 -6.03
N ALA A 22 1.17 -33.38 -5.18
CA ALA A 22 0.65 -32.69 -3.99
C ALA A 22 1.72 -32.50 -2.89
N ALA A 23 2.66 -33.43 -2.75
CA ALA A 23 3.79 -33.31 -1.82
C ALA A 23 4.79 -32.24 -2.33
N ALA A 24 5.16 -32.29 -3.60
CA ALA A 24 6.03 -31.30 -4.23
C ALA A 24 5.43 -29.88 -4.13
N ALA A 25 4.15 -29.71 -4.41
CA ALA A 25 3.45 -28.43 -4.26
C ALA A 25 3.45 -27.91 -2.81
N ARG A 26 3.31 -28.81 -1.82
CA ARG A 26 3.41 -28.45 -0.40
C ARG A 26 4.82 -28.04 -0.01
N CYS A 27 5.84 -28.79 -0.42
CA CYS A 27 7.23 -28.45 -0.17
C CYS A 27 7.61 -27.09 -0.81
N SER A 28 7.20 -26.87 -2.06
CA SER A 28 7.40 -25.58 -2.75
C SER A 28 6.71 -24.43 -2.02
N ALA A 29 5.47 -24.61 -1.55
CA ALA A 29 4.78 -23.59 -0.78
C ALA A 29 5.48 -23.28 0.54
N VAL A 30 5.98 -24.29 1.27
CA VAL A 30 6.75 -24.07 2.51
C VAL A 30 8.05 -23.32 2.23
N VAL A 31 8.78 -23.66 1.17
CA VAL A 31 10.03 -22.97 0.82
C VAL A 31 9.74 -21.52 0.40
N PHE A 32 8.85 -21.31 -0.58
CA PHE A 32 8.64 -19.97 -1.15
C PHE A 32 7.80 -19.05 -0.27
N LEU A 33 6.84 -19.57 0.47
CA LEU A 33 5.93 -18.74 1.28
C LEU A 33 6.22 -18.84 2.78
N GLY A 34 7.14 -19.69 3.19
CA GLY A 34 7.59 -19.80 4.57
C GLY A 34 9.03 -19.33 4.77
N ALA A 35 10.00 -19.93 4.08
CA ALA A 35 11.42 -19.64 4.27
C ALA A 35 11.87 -18.37 3.53
N ALA A 36 11.41 -18.13 2.29
CA ALA A 36 11.87 -17.01 1.49
C ALA A 36 11.58 -15.63 2.14
N PRO A 37 10.43 -15.35 2.78
CA PRO A 37 10.24 -14.10 3.52
C PRO A 37 11.31 -13.88 4.59
N VAL A 38 11.62 -14.93 5.36
CA VAL A 38 12.64 -14.84 6.43
C VAL A 38 14.00 -14.50 5.83
N CYS A 39 14.38 -15.17 4.74
CA CYS A 39 15.64 -14.89 4.05
C CYS A 39 15.70 -13.45 3.52
N LEU A 40 14.62 -12.96 2.91
CA LEU A 40 14.52 -11.60 2.40
C LEU A 40 14.68 -10.57 3.53
N PHE A 41 14.05 -10.78 4.67
CA PHE A 41 14.15 -9.85 5.80
C PHE A 41 15.49 -9.96 6.54
N VAL A 42 16.10 -11.13 6.64
CA VAL A 42 17.46 -11.28 7.15
C VAL A 42 18.45 -10.52 6.25
N PHE A 43 18.33 -10.69 4.93
CA PHE A 43 19.12 -9.93 3.96
C PHE A 43 18.89 -8.42 4.11
N LEU A 44 17.66 -7.98 4.22
CA LEU A 44 17.31 -6.57 4.42
C LEU A 44 17.94 -6.02 5.70
N VAL A 45 17.80 -6.70 6.83
CA VAL A 45 18.41 -6.28 8.11
C VAL A 45 19.94 -6.21 8.00
N ALA A 46 20.57 -7.16 7.30
CA ALA A 46 22.01 -7.13 7.07
C ALA A 46 22.45 -5.92 6.21
N THR A 47 21.58 -5.44 5.31
CA THR A 47 21.85 -4.30 4.42
C THR A 47 21.39 -2.95 4.99
N LEU A 48 20.61 -2.92 6.07
CA LEU A 48 20.14 -1.69 6.75
C LEU A 48 21.26 -0.81 7.34
N ARG A 49 22.51 -1.20 7.21
CA ARG A 49 23.66 -0.33 7.50
C ARG A 49 23.73 0.91 6.58
N HIS A 50 23.05 0.85 5.44
CA HIS A 50 22.84 1.98 4.54
C HIS A 50 21.53 2.66 4.96
N HIS A 51 21.60 3.91 5.39
CA HIS A 51 20.48 4.70 5.87
C HIS A 51 19.28 4.65 4.89
N PRO A 52 18.13 4.04 5.28
CA PRO A 52 16.94 3.99 4.43
C PRO A 52 16.41 5.41 4.19
N SER A 53 16.16 5.78 2.94
CA SER A 53 15.90 7.17 2.54
C SER A 53 14.68 7.78 3.25
N ASP A 54 13.55 7.09 3.24
CA ASP A 54 12.31 7.61 3.82
C ASP A 54 12.39 7.65 5.35
N PHE A 55 12.89 6.58 5.98
CA PHE A 55 13.02 6.57 7.44
C PHE A 55 13.97 7.65 7.96
N THR A 56 15.11 7.86 7.29
CA THR A 56 16.05 8.92 7.66
C THR A 56 15.34 10.27 7.64
N THR A 57 14.58 10.55 6.59
CA THR A 57 13.80 11.77 6.44
C THR A 57 12.73 11.92 7.54
N PHE A 58 12.03 10.86 7.90
CA PHE A 58 11.07 10.88 8.99
C PHE A 58 11.73 11.13 10.35
N TRP A 59 12.82 10.42 10.63
CA TRP A 59 13.54 10.57 11.89
C TRP A 59 14.15 11.97 12.04
N ASP A 60 14.75 12.51 10.98
CA ASP A 60 15.27 13.87 10.95
C ASP A 60 14.17 14.92 11.08
N SER A 61 13.01 14.70 10.47
CA SER A 61 11.87 15.62 10.59
C SER A 61 11.35 15.70 12.04
N GLY A 62 11.25 14.55 12.73
CA GLY A 62 10.90 14.54 14.15
C GLY A 62 11.94 15.22 15.01
N ARG A 63 13.23 15.03 14.73
CA ARG A 63 14.31 15.77 15.42
C ARG A 63 14.24 17.26 15.16
N ALA A 64 13.95 17.68 13.93
CA ALA A 64 13.77 19.11 13.63
C ALA A 64 12.66 19.71 14.52
N VAL A 65 11.52 19.02 14.62
CA VAL A 65 10.39 19.45 15.49
C VAL A 65 10.80 19.48 16.96
N LEU A 66 11.53 18.49 17.48
CA LEU A 66 12.05 18.47 18.86
C LEU A 66 12.91 19.69 19.20
N HIS A 67 13.62 20.23 18.21
CA HIS A 67 14.49 21.40 18.37
C HIS A 67 13.81 22.72 17.93
N GLY A 68 12.48 22.72 17.76
CA GLY A 68 11.73 23.91 17.35
C GLY A 68 12.04 24.38 15.92
N ARG A 69 12.54 23.51 15.05
CA ARG A 69 12.90 23.84 13.65
C ARG A 69 11.86 23.28 12.71
N SER A 70 11.68 23.96 11.56
CA SER A 70 10.86 23.44 10.47
C SER A 70 11.47 22.13 9.90
N PRO A 71 10.68 21.09 9.68
CA PRO A 71 11.13 19.88 8.99
C PRO A 71 11.22 20.06 7.46
N TYR A 72 10.73 21.19 6.93
CA TYR A 72 10.62 21.40 5.48
C TYR A 72 11.87 22.09 4.93
N PRO A 73 12.46 21.55 3.84
CA PRO A 73 13.45 22.30 3.07
C PRO A 73 12.76 23.46 2.31
N SER A 74 13.51 24.52 2.00
CA SER A 74 12.97 25.53 1.10
C SER A 74 12.82 24.96 -0.33
N PRO A 75 11.80 25.37 -1.11
CA PRO A 75 11.65 24.89 -2.48
C PRO A 75 12.91 25.13 -3.33
N GLN A 76 13.61 26.24 -3.10
CA GLN A 76 14.82 26.62 -3.84
C GLN A 76 16.04 25.77 -3.51
N SER A 77 16.10 25.18 -2.29
CA SER A 77 17.22 24.33 -1.87
C SER A 77 17.20 22.92 -2.48
N LEU A 78 16.09 22.53 -3.14
CA LEU A 78 16.02 21.24 -3.81
C LEU A 78 16.94 21.23 -5.04
N PRO A 79 17.79 20.20 -5.22
CA PRO A 79 18.71 20.10 -6.34
C PRO A 79 17.95 20.01 -7.66
N ALA A 80 18.55 20.52 -8.74
CA ALA A 80 17.96 20.42 -10.08
C ALA A 80 17.97 18.97 -10.61
N HIS A 81 18.99 18.20 -10.23
CA HIS A 81 19.18 16.80 -10.60
C HIS A 81 19.34 15.98 -9.31
N PRO A 82 18.23 15.48 -8.74
CA PRO A 82 18.28 14.72 -7.51
C PRO A 82 18.89 13.32 -7.73
N ASP A 83 19.75 12.89 -6.81
CA ASP A 83 20.26 11.51 -6.81
C ASP A 83 19.17 10.54 -6.33
N PRO A 84 18.78 9.56 -7.15
CA PRO A 84 17.75 8.59 -6.80
C PRO A 84 17.99 7.84 -5.49
N LYS A 85 19.25 7.68 -5.08
CA LYS A 85 19.61 6.88 -3.91
C LYS A 85 19.49 7.62 -2.59
N THR A 86 19.65 8.96 -2.64
CA THR A 86 19.76 9.78 -1.43
C THR A 86 18.69 10.86 -1.32
N PHE A 87 17.97 11.13 -2.43
CA PHE A 87 17.00 12.22 -2.47
C PHE A 87 15.64 11.78 -1.90
N ALA A 88 15.39 12.15 -0.67
CA ALA A 88 14.10 11.93 0.00
C ALA A 88 13.76 13.13 0.91
N PRO A 89 13.41 14.30 0.36
CA PRO A 89 13.07 15.45 1.19
C PRO A 89 11.78 15.21 1.97
N PHE A 90 11.68 15.82 3.16
CA PHE A 90 10.43 15.77 3.92
C PHE A 90 9.37 16.64 3.22
N VAL A 91 8.30 16.00 2.77
CA VAL A 91 7.18 16.63 2.03
C VAL A 91 5.82 16.15 2.51
N TYR A 92 5.80 15.38 3.58
CA TYR A 92 4.58 14.90 4.20
C TYR A 92 3.89 16.03 5.01
N PRO A 93 2.58 15.97 5.26
CA PRO A 93 1.95 16.87 6.22
C PRO A 93 2.66 16.82 7.58
N PRO A 94 2.70 17.91 8.36
CA PRO A 94 3.49 17.97 9.59
C PRO A 94 3.04 16.97 10.66
N VAL A 95 1.82 16.41 10.52
CA VAL A 95 1.34 15.29 11.34
C VAL A 95 2.32 14.11 11.31
N ALA A 96 2.95 13.84 10.17
CA ALA A 96 3.92 12.77 10.03
C ALA A 96 5.21 13.05 10.85
N ALA A 97 5.71 14.28 10.85
CA ALA A 97 6.86 14.66 11.66
C ALA A 97 6.56 14.57 13.15
N VAL A 98 5.38 15.05 13.58
CA VAL A 98 4.91 14.95 14.99
C VAL A 98 4.75 13.49 15.41
N ALA A 99 4.22 12.63 14.54
CA ALA A 99 4.08 11.19 14.82
C ALA A 99 5.44 10.49 15.01
N MET A 100 6.51 11.01 14.41
CA MET A 100 7.87 10.46 14.54
C MET A 100 8.61 10.91 15.80
N LEU A 101 8.08 11.85 16.58
CA LEU A 101 8.73 12.35 17.80
C LEU A 101 9.23 11.23 18.74
N PRO A 102 8.44 10.18 19.08
CA PRO A 102 8.92 9.12 19.97
C PRO A 102 10.14 8.37 19.42
N LEU A 103 10.17 8.10 18.13
CA LEU A 103 11.30 7.43 17.47
C LEU A 103 12.51 8.34 17.34
N SER A 104 12.29 9.65 17.18
CA SER A 104 13.36 10.65 17.06
C SER A 104 14.09 10.92 18.37
N LEU A 105 13.55 10.46 19.51
CA LEU A 105 14.23 10.46 20.81
C LEU A 105 15.25 9.32 20.94
N LEU A 106 15.14 8.28 20.14
CA LEU A 106 16.02 7.13 20.15
C LEU A 106 17.26 7.36 19.24
N PRO A 107 18.40 6.73 19.53
CA PRO A 107 19.50 6.65 18.58
C PRO A 107 19.03 6.06 17.27
N PHE A 108 19.52 6.57 16.13
CA PHE A 108 19.06 6.18 14.79
C PHE A 108 19.01 4.66 14.56
N GLY A 109 20.09 3.95 14.94
CA GLY A 109 20.17 2.49 14.77
C GLY A 109 19.11 1.70 15.56
N VAL A 110 18.69 2.21 16.73
CA VAL A 110 17.60 1.62 17.52
C VAL A 110 16.26 1.97 16.89
N ALA A 111 16.08 3.24 16.52
CA ALA A 111 14.85 3.75 15.94
C ALA A 111 14.47 3.03 14.64
N ILE A 112 15.44 2.77 13.74
CA ILE A 112 15.17 2.06 12.48
C ILE A 112 14.76 0.60 12.71
N VAL A 113 15.38 -0.09 13.67
CA VAL A 113 15.00 -1.47 14.00
C VAL A 113 13.59 -1.52 14.58
N VAL A 114 13.27 -0.62 15.51
CA VAL A 114 11.91 -0.52 16.08
C VAL A 114 10.90 -0.20 14.99
N PHE A 115 11.20 0.76 14.11
CA PHE A 115 10.31 1.12 13.00
C PHE A 115 10.07 -0.06 12.05
N LEU A 116 11.11 -0.78 11.65
CA LEU A 116 10.99 -1.96 10.79
C LEU A 116 10.11 -3.05 11.43
N LEU A 117 10.31 -3.33 12.73
CA LEU A 117 9.47 -4.30 13.44
C LEU A 117 8.01 -3.87 13.49
N VAL A 118 7.75 -2.58 13.71
CA VAL A 118 6.40 -2.00 13.68
C VAL A 118 5.78 -2.13 12.29
N ASP A 119 6.54 -1.85 11.23
CA ASP A 119 6.08 -1.99 9.84
C ASP A 119 5.72 -3.44 9.49
N LEU A 120 6.58 -4.40 9.85
CA LEU A 120 6.29 -5.82 9.62
C LEU A 120 5.07 -6.28 10.42
N ALA A 121 4.97 -5.87 11.68
CA ALA A 121 3.81 -6.15 12.51
C ALA A 121 2.54 -5.51 11.94
N ALA A 122 2.64 -4.31 11.36
CA ALA A 122 1.52 -3.62 10.73
C ALA A 122 0.96 -4.42 9.52
N VAL A 123 1.83 -4.98 8.66
CA VAL A 123 1.37 -5.88 7.57
C VAL A 123 0.63 -7.08 8.13
N ALA A 124 1.24 -7.79 9.09
CA ALA A 124 0.62 -8.98 9.68
C ALA A 124 -0.71 -8.67 10.35
N LEU A 125 -0.78 -7.61 11.14
CA LEU A 125 -1.99 -7.18 11.83
C LEU A 125 -3.07 -6.70 10.85
N ALA A 126 -2.72 -5.99 9.79
CA ALA A 126 -3.65 -5.59 8.75
C ALA A 126 -4.34 -6.81 8.10
N LEU A 127 -3.55 -7.81 7.71
CA LEU A 127 -4.11 -9.05 7.14
C LEU A 127 -5.03 -9.77 8.14
N ARG A 128 -4.64 -9.81 9.41
CA ARG A 128 -5.48 -10.40 10.48
C ARG A 128 -6.79 -9.63 10.65
N LEU A 129 -6.77 -8.30 10.68
CA LEU A 129 -7.97 -7.45 10.78
C LEU A 129 -8.90 -7.63 9.58
N LEU A 130 -8.37 -7.93 8.40
CA LEU A 130 -9.13 -8.26 7.20
C LEU A 130 -9.68 -9.70 7.21
N GLY A 131 -9.38 -10.48 8.25
CA GLY A 131 -9.87 -11.85 8.44
C GLY A 131 -9.10 -12.91 7.66
N VAL A 132 -7.85 -12.63 7.28
CA VAL A 132 -6.96 -13.61 6.66
C VAL A 132 -6.38 -14.53 7.73
N THR A 133 -6.57 -15.85 7.57
CA THR A 133 -6.06 -16.88 8.49
C THR A 133 -5.08 -17.85 7.85
N ASP A 134 -5.02 -17.87 6.53
CA ASP A 134 -4.15 -18.77 5.76
C ASP A 134 -2.72 -18.20 5.74
N TRP A 135 -1.76 -18.92 6.34
CA TRP A 135 -0.35 -18.53 6.43
C TRP A 135 0.29 -18.27 5.05
N ARG A 136 -0.17 -18.92 3.98
CA ARG A 136 0.34 -18.72 2.62
C ARG A 136 0.07 -17.31 2.10
N CYS A 137 -1.01 -16.69 2.57
CA CYS A 137 -1.31 -15.30 2.25
C CYS A 137 -0.28 -14.34 2.88
N TYR A 138 0.11 -14.61 4.13
CA TYR A 138 1.16 -13.85 4.81
C TYR A 138 2.51 -14.04 4.09
N GLY A 139 2.86 -15.29 3.77
CA GLY A 139 4.06 -15.59 3.00
C GLY A 139 4.12 -14.85 1.67
N ALA A 140 3.02 -14.89 0.88
CA ALA A 140 2.93 -14.15 -0.38
C ALA A 140 3.07 -12.63 -0.19
N ALA A 141 2.47 -12.08 0.88
CA ALA A 141 2.59 -10.66 1.19
C ALA A 141 4.04 -10.28 1.52
N PHE A 142 4.69 -11.00 2.43
CA PHE A 142 6.07 -10.71 2.85
C PHE A 142 7.10 -11.01 1.76
N CYS A 143 6.83 -11.89 0.80
CA CYS A 143 7.67 -12.11 -0.38
C CYS A 143 7.47 -11.06 -1.48
N SER A 144 6.48 -10.19 -1.37
CA SER A 144 6.15 -9.26 -2.46
C SER A 144 7.05 -8.05 -2.52
N ALA A 145 7.28 -7.55 -3.73
CA ALA A 145 8.04 -6.34 -3.96
C ALA A 145 7.50 -5.11 -3.20
N PRO A 146 6.17 -4.84 -3.12
CA PRO A 146 5.66 -3.70 -2.37
C PRO A 146 6.03 -3.71 -0.88
N VAL A 147 5.94 -4.86 -0.20
CA VAL A 147 6.29 -4.98 1.22
C VAL A 147 7.80 -4.87 1.40
N PHE A 148 8.57 -5.57 0.56
CA PHE A 148 10.03 -5.52 0.61
C PHE A 148 10.57 -4.11 0.32
N ALA A 149 10.07 -3.44 -0.73
CA ALA A 149 10.44 -2.07 -1.05
C ALA A 149 10.09 -1.10 0.09
N SER A 150 8.92 -1.29 0.73
CA SER A 150 8.52 -0.47 1.88
C SER A 150 9.52 -0.58 3.03
N ALA A 151 9.89 -1.80 3.39
CA ALA A 151 10.86 -2.05 4.45
C ALA A 151 12.26 -1.54 4.06
N GLY A 152 12.65 -1.67 2.78
CA GLY A 152 13.97 -1.25 2.27
C GLY A 152 14.20 0.25 2.32
N VAL A 153 13.17 1.07 2.08
CA VAL A 153 13.26 2.53 2.20
C VAL A 153 12.78 3.05 3.57
N GLY A 154 12.20 2.20 4.40
CA GLY A 154 11.61 2.60 5.67
C GLY A 154 10.38 3.49 5.50
N ALA A 155 9.47 3.13 4.59
CA ALA A 155 8.27 3.89 4.27
C ALA A 155 7.11 3.56 5.21
N ILE A 156 6.25 4.54 5.51
CA ILE A 156 5.05 4.36 6.35
C ILE A 156 3.90 3.59 5.68
N SER A 157 4.11 3.03 4.48
CA SER A 157 3.05 2.38 3.70
C SER A 157 2.41 1.18 4.40
N PRO A 158 3.12 0.32 5.16
CA PRO A 158 2.52 -0.72 5.99
C PRO A 158 1.60 -0.18 7.09
N LEU A 159 1.93 0.97 7.68
CA LEU A 159 1.08 1.63 8.66
C LEU A 159 -0.21 2.17 8.01
N LEU A 160 -0.13 2.65 6.77
CA LEU A 160 -1.31 3.06 5.99
C LEU A 160 -2.19 1.86 5.65
N LEU A 161 -1.59 0.72 5.24
CA LEU A 161 -2.30 -0.54 5.05
C LEU A 161 -3.07 -0.94 6.33
N LEU A 162 -2.40 -0.88 7.49
CA LEU A 162 -3.01 -1.17 8.79
C LEU A 162 -4.16 -0.21 9.08
N GLY A 163 -3.97 1.10 8.84
CA GLY A 163 -5.00 2.12 9.03
C GLY A 163 -6.25 1.86 8.19
N VAL A 164 -6.10 1.51 6.91
CA VAL A 164 -7.22 1.17 6.02
C VAL A 164 -7.89 -0.13 6.46
N ALA A 165 -7.11 -1.16 6.82
CA ALA A 165 -7.65 -2.43 7.32
C ALA A 165 -8.44 -2.26 8.63
N ALA A 166 -7.94 -1.42 9.53
CA ALA A 166 -8.64 -1.06 10.78
C ALA A 166 -9.89 -0.23 10.51
N ALA A 167 -9.84 0.75 9.58
CA ALA A 167 -11.01 1.51 9.17
C ALA A 167 -12.11 0.60 8.61
N TRP A 168 -11.73 -0.40 7.80
CA TRP A 168 -12.64 -1.44 7.34
C TRP A 168 -13.21 -2.30 8.49
N ARG A 169 -12.37 -2.73 9.42
CA ARG A 169 -12.79 -3.57 10.56
C ARG A 169 -13.76 -2.87 11.48
N TYR A 170 -13.56 -1.56 11.69
CA TYR A 170 -14.36 -0.73 12.61
C TYR A 170 -15.33 0.20 11.88
N ARG A 171 -15.65 -0.06 10.60
CA ARG A 171 -16.45 0.83 9.73
C ARG A 171 -17.84 1.17 10.28
N ASP A 172 -18.38 0.34 11.17
CA ASP A 172 -19.70 0.53 11.78
C ASP A 172 -19.63 1.33 13.10
N HIS A 173 -18.40 1.73 13.54
CA HIS A 173 -18.17 2.60 14.68
C HIS A 173 -17.70 3.98 14.18
N ALA A 174 -18.59 4.96 14.20
CA ALA A 174 -18.36 6.27 13.58
C ALA A 174 -17.05 6.94 13.98
N VAL A 175 -16.75 7.01 15.30
CA VAL A 175 -15.54 7.67 15.79
C VAL A 175 -14.28 6.91 15.38
N ARG A 176 -14.23 5.57 15.56
CA ARG A 176 -13.06 4.77 15.22
C ARG A 176 -12.77 4.81 13.72
N ALA A 177 -13.80 4.58 12.90
CA ALA A 177 -13.64 4.62 11.44
C ALA A 177 -13.22 6.02 10.97
N GLY A 178 -13.83 7.08 11.52
CA GLY A 178 -13.52 8.46 11.18
C GLY A 178 -12.08 8.81 11.53
N LEU A 179 -11.60 8.50 12.74
CA LEU A 179 -10.22 8.78 13.16
C LEU A 179 -9.20 8.00 12.31
N LEU A 180 -9.48 6.73 11.96
CA LEU A 180 -8.60 5.92 11.13
C LEU A 180 -8.53 6.44 9.69
N VAL A 181 -9.66 6.88 9.11
CA VAL A 181 -9.67 7.51 7.78
C VAL A 181 -8.95 8.87 7.82
N ALA A 182 -9.14 9.68 8.88
CA ALA A 182 -8.38 10.92 9.08
C ALA A 182 -6.87 10.63 9.10
N TYR A 183 -6.45 9.61 9.88
CA TYR A 183 -5.05 9.20 9.96
C TYR A 183 -4.48 8.88 8.58
N VAL A 184 -5.09 7.98 7.81
CA VAL A 184 -4.52 7.57 6.52
C VAL A 184 -4.51 8.69 5.49
N ALA A 185 -5.52 9.57 5.51
CA ALA A 185 -5.60 10.71 4.59
C ALA A 185 -4.60 11.81 4.93
N THR A 186 -4.29 12.04 6.23
CA THR A 186 -3.35 13.08 6.67
C THR A 186 -1.91 12.59 6.72
N ALA A 187 -1.68 11.30 7.01
CA ALA A 187 -0.32 10.75 6.98
C ALA A 187 0.24 10.70 5.55
N LYS A 188 -0.60 10.45 4.55
CA LYS A 188 -0.20 10.48 3.14
C LYS A 188 -1.37 10.88 2.25
N LEU A 189 -1.32 12.08 1.72
CA LEU A 189 -2.45 12.76 1.06
C LEU A 189 -3.13 11.96 -0.06
N PHE A 190 -2.43 11.05 -0.75
CA PHE A 190 -3.02 10.30 -1.86
C PHE A 190 -4.18 9.38 -1.46
N LEU A 191 -4.32 9.04 -0.16
CA LEU A 191 -5.41 8.19 0.35
C LEU A 191 -6.70 8.95 0.69
N TRP A 192 -6.78 10.26 0.42
CA TRP A 192 -8.00 11.03 0.66
C TRP A 192 -9.28 10.43 0.04
N PRO A 193 -9.24 9.70 -1.13
CA PRO A 193 -10.46 9.11 -1.69
C PRO A 193 -11.11 8.05 -0.79
N VAL A 194 -10.38 7.50 0.19
CA VAL A 194 -10.97 6.60 1.19
C VAL A 194 -12.05 7.30 2.02
N TRP A 195 -11.99 8.62 2.19
CA TRP A 195 -13.05 9.41 2.81
C TRP A 195 -14.35 9.34 2.00
N LEU A 196 -14.29 9.35 0.65
CA LEU A 196 -15.46 9.23 -0.22
C LEU A 196 -16.20 7.90 -0.04
N TRP A 197 -15.47 6.82 0.32
CA TRP A 197 -16.11 5.55 0.66
C TRP A 197 -17.06 5.69 1.86
N LEU A 198 -16.70 6.44 2.91
CA LEU A 198 -17.58 6.70 4.04
C LEU A 198 -18.83 7.48 3.60
N VAL A 199 -18.67 8.52 2.79
CA VAL A 199 -19.76 9.34 2.27
C VAL A 199 -20.70 8.49 1.40
N ARG A 200 -20.13 7.71 0.46
CA ARG A 200 -20.92 6.91 -0.49
C ARG A 200 -21.67 5.75 0.19
N THR A 201 -21.14 5.25 1.29
CA THR A 201 -21.80 4.22 2.12
C THR A 201 -22.70 4.81 3.20
N ARG A 202 -23.02 6.12 3.12
CA ARG A 202 -23.88 6.87 4.04
C ARG A 202 -23.44 6.85 5.50
N ARG A 203 -22.14 6.66 5.76
CA ARG A 203 -21.54 6.76 7.10
C ARG A 203 -21.17 8.20 7.42
N PHE A 204 -22.17 9.09 7.35
CA PHE A 204 -21.95 10.54 7.45
C PHE A 204 -21.32 10.98 8.77
N ALA A 205 -21.68 10.33 9.90
CA ALA A 205 -21.07 10.62 11.18
C ALA A 205 -19.55 10.27 11.19
N ALA A 206 -19.17 9.12 10.59
CA ALA A 206 -17.76 8.78 10.44
C ALA A 206 -17.04 9.73 9.49
N ALA A 207 -17.68 10.14 8.39
CA ALA A 207 -17.12 11.09 7.44
C ALA A 207 -16.91 12.48 8.08
N ALA A 208 -17.83 12.93 8.93
CA ALA A 208 -17.72 14.18 9.68
C ALA A 208 -16.57 14.12 10.70
N VAL A 209 -16.48 13.02 11.46
CA VAL A 209 -15.35 12.78 12.38
C VAL A 209 -14.03 12.77 11.63
N ALA A 210 -13.97 12.09 10.45
CA ALA A 210 -12.76 12.04 9.65
C ALA A 210 -12.32 13.42 9.16
N ALA A 211 -13.26 14.24 8.65
CA ALA A 211 -12.97 15.59 8.21
C ALA A 211 -12.53 16.49 9.37
N GLY A 212 -13.27 16.49 10.49
CA GLY A 212 -12.92 17.27 11.68
C GLY A 212 -11.58 16.89 12.28
N ALA A 213 -11.32 15.60 12.44
CA ALA A 213 -10.04 15.09 12.96
C ALA A 213 -8.87 15.38 12.00
N ALA A 214 -9.06 15.28 10.69
CA ALA A 214 -8.04 15.63 9.71
C ALA A 214 -7.68 17.12 9.78
N VAL A 215 -8.69 18.00 9.80
CA VAL A 215 -8.49 19.45 9.94
C VAL A 215 -7.80 19.79 11.25
N ALA A 216 -8.32 19.28 12.36
CA ALA A 216 -7.75 19.53 13.69
C ALA A 216 -6.31 18.99 13.80
N GLY A 217 -6.05 17.77 13.30
CA GLY A 217 -4.73 17.16 13.32
C GLY A 217 -3.72 17.94 12.47
N VAL A 218 -4.11 18.34 11.25
CA VAL A 218 -3.22 19.12 10.36
C VAL A 218 -2.95 20.50 10.96
N LEU A 219 -3.99 21.23 11.41
CA LEU A 219 -3.83 22.56 12.01
C LEU A 219 -3.03 22.48 13.31
N GLY A 220 -3.31 21.49 14.17
CA GLY A 220 -2.56 21.28 15.40
C GLY A 220 -1.08 20.96 15.16
N ALA A 221 -0.79 20.14 14.13
CA ALA A 221 0.59 19.84 13.77
C ALA A 221 1.32 21.05 13.14
N TRP A 222 0.65 21.86 12.32
CA TRP A 222 1.20 23.14 11.85
C TRP A 222 1.46 24.11 12.99
N ALA A 223 0.52 24.21 13.95
CA ALA A 223 0.71 25.05 15.15
C ALA A 223 1.90 24.57 16.01
N ALA A 224 2.08 23.25 16.15
CA ALA A 224 3.20 22.67 16.90
C ALA A 224 4.59 23.02 16.32
N ILE A 225 4.68 23.32 15.02
CA ILE A 225 5.91 23.80 14.37
C ILE A 225 5.89 25.30 14.11
N GLY A 226 5.00 26.06 14.75
CA GLY A 226 4.89 27.52 14.60
C GLY A 226 4.53 27.96 13.18
N PHE A 227 3.82 27.14 12.41
CA PHE A 227 3.47 27.35 10.99
C PHE A 227 4.68 27.55 10.06
N ALA A 228 5.88 27.17 10.51
CA ALA A 228 7.11 27.34 9.75
C ALA A 228 7.09 26.48 8.47
N GLY A 229 7.17 27.14 7.30
CA GLY A 229 7.13 26.51 5.97
C GLY A 229 5.72 26.35 5.38
N LEU A 230 4.64 26.72 6.07
CA LEU A 230 3.26 26.58 5.56
C LEU A 230 3.08 27.34 4.23
N HIS A 231 3.58 28.57 4.15
CA HIS A 231 3.48 29.40 2.94
C HIS A 231 4.16 28.74 1.74
N ASP A 232 5.32 28.12 1.95
CA ASP A 232 6.14 27.53 0.89
C ASP A 232 5.73 26.08 0.55
N TYR A 233 4.91 25.45 1.38
CA TYR A 233 4.54 24.05 1.26
C TYR A 233 3.91 23.69 -0.11
N PRO A 234 2.95 24.47 -0.67
CA PRO A 234 2.42 24.18 -2.01
C PRO A 234 3.49 24.28 -3.10
N ALA A 235 4.40 25.25 -3.01
CA ALA A 235 5.50 25.42 -3.95
C ALA A 235 6.51 24.26 -3.85
N LEU A 236 6.79 23.77 -2.63
CA LEU A 236 7.62 22.60 -2.36
C LEU A 236 7.04 21.35 -3.01
N LEU A 237 5.74 21.06 -2.80
CA LEU A 237 5.05 19.92 -3.43
C LEU A 237 5.05 20.02 -4.95
N GLY A 238 4.78 21.20 -5.51
CA GLY A 238 4.81 21.44 -6.94
C GLY A 238 6.21 21.24 -7.54
N ARG A 239 7.26 21.70 -6.86
CA ARG A 239 8.65 21.48 -7.29
C ARG A 239 9.04 20.01 -7.20
N LEU A 240 8.70 19.32 -6.11
CA LEU A 240 8.95 17.88 -5.98
C LEU A 240 8.26 17.09 -7.10
N THR A 241 7.00 17.38 -7.38
CA THR A 241 6.27 16.71 -8.48
C THR A 241 6.97 16.89 -9.82
N ARG A 242 7.52 18.07 -10.09
CA ARG A 242 8.27 18.30 -11.34
C ARG A 242 9.61 17.59 -11.37
N LEU A 243 10.29 17.43 -10.23
CA LEU A 243 11.61 16.80 -10.15
C LEU A 243 11.54 15.28 -10.21
N VAL A 244 10.69 14.66 -9.40
CA VAL A 244 10.68 13.20 -9.25
C VAL A 244 9.42 12.52 -9.81
N GLY A 245 8.36 13.29 -10.07
CA GLY A 245 7.14 12.74 -10.65
C GLY A 245 7.35 12.00 -11.97
N PRO A 246 8.13 12.53 -12.93
CA PRO A 246 8.44 11.83 -14.19
C PRO A 246 9.18 10.51 -14.01
N GLU A 247 9.90 10.32 -12.91
CA GLU A 247 10.67 9.13 -12.57
C GLU A 247 9.85 8.09 -11.80
N SER A 248 8.60 8.41 -11.46
CA SER A 248 7.70 7.53 -10.71
C SER A 248 6.89 6.62 -11.64
N TYR A 249 6.02 5.77 -11.06
CA TYR A 249 5.14 4.87 -11.81
C TYR A 249 3.71 5.42 -11.92
N SER A 250 3.52 6.72 -11.83
CA SER A 250 2.20 7.35 -11.87
C SER A 250 1.67 7.55 -13.29
N PRO A 251 0.34 7.74 -13.48
CA PRO A 251 -0.19 8.18 -14.77
C PRO A 251 0.39 9.51 -15.24
N TYR A 252 0.78 10.40 -14.32
CA TYR A 252 1.52 11.61 -14.63
C TYR A 252 2.86 11.29 -15.28
N ALA A 253 3.64 10.36 -14.69
CA ALA A 253 4.91 9.91 -15.24
C ALA A 253 4.74 9.31 -16.66
N LEU A 254 3.70 8.50 -16.86
CA LEU A 254 3.39 7.94 -18.17
C LEU A 254 3.11 9.05 -19.20
N GLY A 255 2.28 10.04 -18.86
CA GLY A 255 2.03 11.18 -19.73
C GLY A 255 3.32 11.95 -20.08
N ARG A 256 4.21 12.15 -19.10
CA ARG A 256 5.52 12.80 -19.29
C ARG A 256 6.44 11.99 -20.21
N SER A 257 6.51 10.68 -20.01
CA SER A 257 7.33 9.78 -20.85
C SER A 257 6.83 9.66 -22.28
N LEU A 258 5.56 9.96 -22.53
CA LEU A 258 4.94 10.05 -23.86
C LEU A 258 5.02 11.44 -24.49
N GLY A 259 5.78 12.39 -23.87
CA GLY A 259 6.03 13.73 -24.42
C GLY A 259 5.00 14.79 -24.04
N LEU A 260 4.00 14.49 -23.18
CA LEU A 260 3.05 15.50 -22.73
C LEU A 260 3.74 16.55 -21.84
N GLY A 261 3.34 17.81 -21.96
CA GLY A 261 3.74 18.87 -21.05
C GLY A 261 3.35 18.55 -19.59
N GLY A 262 4.11 19.07 -18.61
CA GLY A 262 3.87 18.76 -17.20
C GLY A 262 2.44 19.08 -16.74
N THR A 263 1.92 20.25 -17.07
CA THR A 263 0.55 20.67 -16.73
C THR A 263 -0.48 19.77 -17.42
N THR A 264 -0.29 19.45 -18.70
CA THR A 264 -1.19 18.59 -19.48
C THR A 264 -1.23 17.17 -18.88
N ALA A 265 -0.08 16.58 -18.59
CA ALA A 265 0.02 15.25 -17.99
C ALA A 265 -0.66 15.21 -16.61
N GLN A 266 -0.47 16.23 -15.80
CA GLN A 266 -1.08 16.32 -14.48
C GLN A 266 -2.60 16.50 -14.55
N SER A 267 -3.08 17.39 -15.43
CA SER A 267 -4.52 17.58 -15.67
C SER A 267 -5.17 16.32 -16.18
N ALA A 268 -4.53 15.60 -17.13
CA ALA A 268 -5.04 14.33 -17.65
C ALA A 268 -5.15 13.27 -16.53
N ALA A 269 -4.15 13.15 -15.66
CA ALA A 269 -4.17 12.22 -14.52
C ALA A 269 -5.32 12.57 -13.54
N TYR A 270 -5.53 13.84 -13.22
CA TYR A 270 -6.62 14.26 -12.34
C TYR A 270 -8.00 14.07 -12.98
N LEU A 271 -8.16 14.36 -14.27
CA LEU A 271 -9.40 14.12 -14.99
C LEU A 271 -9.73 12.64 -15.05
N ALA A 272 -8.75 11.79 -15.32
CA ALA A 272 -8.91 10.34 -15.30
C ALA A 272 -9.33 9.84 -13.90
N GLY A 273 -8.73 10.38 -12.83
CA GLY A 273 -9.11 10.09 -11.46
C GLY A 273 -10.53 10.55 -11.13
N ALA A 274 -10.91 11.77 -11.51
CA ALA A 274 -12.26 12.28 -11.32
C ALA A 274 -13.31 11.45 -12.07
N ALA A 275 -13.01 11.06 -13.32
CA ALA A 275 -13.85 10.16 -14.11
C ALA A 275 -13.98 8.79 -13.44
N ALA A 276 -12.89 8.24 -12.89
CA ALA A 276 -12.91 6.98 -12.16
C ALA A 276 -13.76 7.07 -10.88
N ILE A 277 -13.70 8.19 -10.13
CA ILE A 277 -14.58 8.46 -8.98
C ILE A 277 -16.04 8.47 -9.42
N ALA A 278 -16.39 9.23 -10.45
CA ALA A 278 -17.75 9.35 -10.96
C ALA A 278 -18.28 7.99 -11.44
N LEU A 279 -17.48 7.25 -12.21
CA LEU A 279 -17.83 5.91 -12.70
C LEU A 279 -18.02 4.92 -11.53
N ALA A 280 -17.14 4.93 -10.55
CA ALA A 280 -17.26 4.08 -9.38
C ALA A 280 -18.52 4.42 -8.56
N ALA A 281 -18.80 5.71 -8.36
CA ALA A 281 -20.00 6.16 -7.65
C ALA A 281 -21.28 5.77 -8.38
N TRP A 282 -21.26 5.75 -9.72
CA TRP A 282 -22.42 5.38 -10.55
C TRP A 282 -22.61 3.87 -10.67
N ARG A 283 -21.50 3.11 -10.93
CA ARG A 283 -21.58 1.69 -11.31
C ARG A 283 -21.44 0.73 -10.14
N LEU A 284 -20.81 1.15 -9.05
CA LEU A 284 -20.47 0.27 -7.96
C LEU A 284 -21.42 0.45 -6.78
N SER A 285 -21.81 -0.68 -6.21
CA SER A 285 -22.55 -0.78 -4.95
C SER A 285 -21.80 -1.74 -4.00
N GLY A 286 -22.16 -1.69 -2.71
CA GLY A 286 -21.55 -2.53 -1.68
C GLY A 286 -20.19 -2.00 -1.16
N ASP A 287 -20.02 -2.13 0.15
CA ASP A 287 -18.89 -1.59 0.92
C ASP A 287 -17.52 -1.99 0.36
N ARG A 288 -17.36 -3.30 0.04
CA ARG A 288 -16.09 -3.86 -0.41
C ARG A 288 -15.65 -3.27 -1.73
N ARG A 289 -16.57 -3.20 -2.69
CA ARG A 289 -16.30 -2.68 -4.04
C ARG A 289 -15.99 -1.19 -4.02
N LEU A 290 -16.72 -0.43 -3.21
CA LEU A 290 -16.50 1.01 -3.07
C LEU A 290 -15.15 1.32 -2.41
N LEU A 291 -14.75 0.59 -1.35
CA LEU A 291 -13.42 0.76 -0.74
C LEU A 291 -12.31 0.35 -1.72
N THR A 292 -12.49 -0.77 -2.45
CA THR A 292 -11.55 -1.21 -3.49
C THR A 292 -11.38 -0.15 -4.56
N ALA A 293 -12.47 0.44 -5.04
CA ALA A 293 -12.43 1.53 -6.02
C ALA A 293 -11.76 2.79 -5.46
N ALA A 294 -12.05 3.16 -4.21
CA ALA A 294 -11.41 4.32 -3.56
C ALA A 294 -9.88 4.16 -3.49
N LEU A 295 -9.39 2.94 -3.17
CA LEU A 295 -7.95 2.65 -3.17
C LEU A 295 -7.36 2.67 -4.59
N GLY A 296 -8.07 2.14 -5.59
CA GLY A 296 -7.65 2.22 -6.99
C GLY A 296 -7.53 3.66 -7.49
N VAL A 297 -8.52 4.49 -7.18
CA VAL A 297 -8.49 5.92 -7.50
C VAL A 297 -7.37 6.64 -6.78
N SER A 298 -7.10 6.31 -5.52
CA SER A 298 -5.98 6.85 -4.75
C SER A 298 -4.64 6.65 -5.47
N LEU A 299 -4.41 5.44 -5.99
CA LEU A 299 -3.20 5.11 -6.74
C LEU A 299 -3.17 5.76 -8.13
N LEU A 300 -4.32 5.96 -8.76
CA LEU A 300 -4.44 6.60 -10.08
C LEU A 300 -4.21 8.11 -10.03
N MET A 301 -4.66 8.79 -8.96
CA MET A 301 -4.60 10.25 -8.85
C MET A 301 -3.29 10.78 -8.28
N THR A 302 -2.45 9.91 -7.69
CA THR A 302 -1.19 10.39 -7.12
C THR A 302 -0.22 10.84 -8.23
N PRO A 303 0.37 12.04 -8.15
CA PRO A 303 1.35 12.47 -9.13
C PRO A 303 2.70 11.73 -9.01
N ILE A 304 2.94 11.11 -7.87
CA ILE A 304 4.13 10.31 -7.57
C ILE A 304 3.65 8.97 -7.03
N LEU A 305 3.95 7.88 -7.73
CA LEU A 305 3.61 6.51 -7.32
C LEU A 305 4.89 5.69 -7.23
N TRP A 306 5.19 5.20 -6.04
CA TRP A 306 6.31 4.30 -5.80
C TRP A 306 5.85 2.87 -5.55
N PRO A 307 6.69 1.83 -5.79
CA PRO A 307 6.32 0.43 -5.57
C PRO A 307 5.82 0.14 -4.14
N HIS A 308 6.37 0.79 -3.13
CA HIS A 308 5.94 0.63 -1.74
C HIS A 308 4.52 1.17 -1.45
N TYR A 309 3.94 2.07 -2.28
CA TYR A 309 2.53 2.50 -2.14
C TYR A 309 1.57 1.36 -2.43
N LEU A 310 1.98 0.40 -3.27
CA LEU A 310 1.16 -0.72 -3.70
C LEU A 310 0.87 -1.75 -2.58
N VAL A 311 1.50 -1.60 -1.42
CA VAL A 311 1.15 -2.38 -0.20
C VAL A 311 -0.34 -2.27 0.12
N VAL A 312 -1.01 -1.15 -0.15
CA VAL A 312 -2.45 -0.98 0.09
C VAL A 312 -3.34 -1.92 -0.74
N LEU A 313 -2.80 -2.54 -1.81
CA LEU A 313 -3.51 -3.53 -2.63
C LEU A 313 -3.87 -4.81 -1.84
N TYR A 314 -3.23 -5.06 -0.71
CA TYR A 314 -3.61 -6.18 0.15
C TYR A 314 -5.01 -6.01 0.76
N VAL A 315 -5.54 -4.80 0.87
CA VAL A 315 -6.93 -4.59 1.28
C VAL A 315 -7.91 -5.19 0.26
N PRO A 316 -7.93 -4.76 -1.02
CA PRO A 316 -8.82 -5.33 -2.02
C PRO A 316 -8.61 -6.84 -2.23
N ILE A 317 -7.37 -7.33 -2.19
CA ILE A 317 -7.07 -8.76 -2.32
C ILE A 317 -7.71 -9.57 -1.17
N ALA A 318 -7.50 -9.15 0.07
CA ALA A 318 -8.06 -9.83 1.24
C ALA A 318 -9.59 -9.74 1.30
N LEU A 319 -10.18 -8.61 0.91
CA LEU A 319 -11.63 -8.45 0.81
C LEU A 319 -12.24 -9.35 -0.26
N ALA A 320 -11.52 -9.59 -1.37
CA ALA A 320 -11.93 -10.52 -2.42
C ALA A 320 -11.76 -11.99 -2.00
N ARG A 321 -10.64 -12.33 -1.37
CA ARG A 321 -10.30 -13.71 -0.97
C ARG A 321 -9.48 -13.74 0.32
N ARG A 322 -10.08 -14.23 1.42
CA ARG A 322 -9.41 -14.38 2.73
C ARG A 322 -8.51 -15.62 2.83
N ARG A 323 -8.61 -16.56 1.89
CA ARG A 323 -7.79 -17.75 1.77
C ARG A 323 -6.90 -17.63 0.55
N PHE A 324 -5.80 -18.36 0.53
CA PHE A 324 -4.84 -18.35 -0.57
C PHE A 324 -5.52 -18.68 -1.91
N SER A 325 -5.21 -17.91 -2.91
CA SER A 325 -5.70 -18.06 -4.29
C SER A 325 -4.70 -17.39 -5.24
N PRO A 326 -4.78 -17.61 -6.56
CA PRO A 326 -3.89 -16.95 -7.52
C PRO A 326 -3.84 -15.42 -7.40
N LEU A 327 -4.90 -14.77 -6.91
CA LEU A 327 -4.92 -13.32 -6.69
C LEU A 327 -3.86 -12.86 -5.67
N TRP A 328 -3.50 -13.72 -4.68
CA TRP A 328 -2.44 -13.43 -3.72
C TRP A 328 -1.04 -13.43 -4.32
N LEU A 329 -0.87 -14.01 -5.51
CA LEU A 329 0.40 -14.00 -6.25
C LEU A 329 0.55 -12.75 -7.11
N ALA A 330 -0.52 -12.00 -7.38
CA ALA A 330 -0.45 -10.79 -8.19
C ALA A 330 0.59 -9.77 -7.68
N PRO A 331 0.73 -9.49 -6.37
CA PRO A 331 1.76 -8.59 -5.87
C PRO A 331 3.20 -9.10 -6.05
N LEU A 332 3.42 -10.40 -6.28
CA LEU A 332 4.75 -10.93 -6.62
C LEU A 332 5.19 -10.49 -8.01
N ALA A 333 4.25 -10.22 -8.93
CA ALA A 333 4.59 -9.74 -10.26
C ALA A 333 5.25 -8.34 -10.25
N PHE A 334 5.09 -7.57 -9.18
CA PHE A 334 5.78 -6.27 -9.03
C PHE A 334 7.30 -6.39 -8.85
N TRP A 335 7.86 -7.59 -8.67
CA TRP A 335 9.29 -7.82 -8.75
C TRP A 335 9.89 -7.55 -10.14
N ILE A 336 9.05 -7.39 -11.16
CA ILE A 336 9.48 -7.00 -12.51
C ILE A 336 10.25 -5.67 -12.49
N ASP A 337 9.93 -4.80 -11.52
CA ASP A 337 10.61 -3.54 -11.33
C ASP A 337 10.55 -3.04 -9.89
N VAL A 338 11.68 -3.13 -9.20
CA VAL A 338 11.86 -2.67 -7.80
C VAL A 338 12.91 -1.57 -7.69
N SER A 339 13.38 -1.04 -8.80
CA SER A 339 14.46 -0.03 -8.80
C SER A 339 14.05 1.31 -8.14
N GLY A 340 12.75 1.52 -7.94
CA GLY A 340 12.20 2.76 -7.39
C GLY A 340 12.09 3.89 -8.40
N TRP A 341 13.06 4.05 -9.30
CA TRP A 341 13.08 5.09 -10.33
C TRP A 341 12.98 4.48 -11.73
N THR A 342 12.10 5.03 -12.58
CA THR A 342 11.79 4.45 -13.89
C THR A 342 12.76 4.87 -14.99
N SER A 343 13.57 5.90 -14.75
CA SER A 343 14.37 6.59 -15.76
C SER A 343 13.52 7.04 -16.97
N GLY A 344 12.24 7.40 -16.70
CA GLY A 344 11.28 7.85 -17.71
C GLY A 344 10.84 6.76 -18.70
N SER A 345 11.07 5.48 -18.43
CA SER A 345 10.69 4.38 -19.34
C SER A 345 9.18 4.17 -19.41
N PRO A 346 8.51 4.48 -20.55
CA PRO A 346 7.06 4.31 -20.67
C PRO A 346 6.61 2.86 -20.52
N ALA A 347 7.43 1.91 -20.99
CA ALA A 347 7.11 0.48 -20.89
C ALA A 347 7.08 0.00 -19.43
N ARG A 348 8.04 0.41 -18.61
CA ARG A 348 8.10 0.06 -17.17
C ARG A 348 6.91 0.68 -16.42
N ILE A 349 6.63 1.95 -16.68
CA ILE A 349 5.49 2.66 -16.06
C ILE A 349 4.17 1.99 -16.45
N ALA A 350 3.96 1.73 -17.75
CA ALA A 350 2.74 1.10 -18.26
C ALA A 350 2.56 -0.31 -17.69
N ALA A 351 3.62 -1.11 -17.60
CA ALA A 351 3.56 -2.46 -17.05
C ALA A 351 3.09 -2.46 -15.59
N LEU A 352 3.65 -1.58 -14.74
CA LEU A 352 3.28 -1.51 -13.34
C LEU A 352 1.86 -0.96 -13.14
N LEU A 353 1.45 0.03 -13.92
CA LEU A 353 0.08 0.54 -13.92
C LEU A 353 -0.91 -0.54 -14.39
N ALA A 354 -0.59 -1.30 -15.43
CA ALA A 354 -1.42 -2.40 -15.93
C ALA A 354 -1.57 -3.52 -14.87
N LEU A 355 -0.48 -3.93 -14.21
CA LEU A 355 -0.52 -4.89 -13.11
C LEU A 355 -1.38 -4.39 -11.94
N THR A 356 -1.27 -3.11 -11.60
CA THR A 356 -2.08 -2.48 -10.56
C THR A 356 -3.56 -2.50 -10.94
N ALA A 357 -3.89 -2.07 -12.15
CA ALA A 357 -5.26 -2.07 -12.67
C ALA A 357 -5.85 -3.49 -12.76
N ALA A 358 -5.06 -4.46 -13.24
CA ALA A 358 -5.46 -5.87 -13.29
C ALA A 358 -5.75 -6.44 -11.89
N THR A 359 -4.90 -6.15 -10.91
CA THR A 359 -5.08 -6.60 -9.52
C THR A 359 -6.39 -6.05 -8.93
N ILE A 360 -6.66 -4.76 -9.12
CA ILE A 360 -7.90 -4.12 -8.68
C ILE A 360 -9.11 -4.69 -9.42
N GLY A 361 -9.02 -4.84 -10.75
CA GLY A 361 -10.08 -5.41 -11.58
C GLY A 361 -10.45 -6.82 -11.17
N MET A 362 -9.46 -7.69 -10.97
CA MET A 362 -9.68 -9.06 -10.48
C MET A 362 -10.32 -9.08 -9.07
N ALA A 363 -9.91 -8.15 -8.19
CA ALA A 363 -10.51 -8.04 -6.86
C ALA A 363 -11.99 -7.61 -6.94
N LEU A 364 -12.32 -6.63 -7.78
CA LEU A 364 -13.71 -6.16 -7.99
C LEU A 364 -14.62 -7.24 -8.57
N GLN A 365 -14.16 -7.98 -9.59
CA GLN A 365 -14.93 -9.07 -10.19
C GLN A 365 -15.27 -10.18 -9.17
N ARG A 366 -14.30 -10.56 -8.34
CA ARG A 366 -14.49 -11.61 -7.33
C ARG A 366 -15.35 -11.16 -6.14
N GLN A 367 -15.48 -9.86 -5.91
CA GLN A 367 -16.39 -9.31 -4.90
C GLN A 367 -17.83 -9.29 -5.40
N SER A 368 -18.08 -9.07 -6.70
CA SER A 368 -19.42 -9.08 -7.31
C SER A 368 -20.16 -10.40 -7.12
N GLY A 369 -19.48 -11.55 -7.29
CA GLY A 369 -20.11 -12.87 -7.14
C GLY A 369 -20.40 -13.30 -5.70
N ARG A 370 -20.04 -12.48 -4.68
CA ARG A 370 -20.32 -12.80 -3.26
C ARG A 370 -21.45 -11.99 -2.65
N ASP A 371 -21.77 -10.85 -3.26
CA ASP A 371 -22.89 -10.02 -2.80
C ASP A 371 -24.24 -10.63 -3.21
N GLU A 372 -24.25 -11.64 -4.10
CA GLU A 372 -25.43 -12.38 -4.56
C GLU A 372 -25.76 -13.62 -3.71
N LEU A 373 -24.87 -14.05 -2.80
CA LEU A 373 -25.15 -15.17 -1.91
C LEU A 373 -25.72 -14.66 -0.58
N PRO A 374 -26.86 -15.24 -0.07
CA PRO A 374 -27.37 -14.88 1.25
C PRO A 374 -26.30 -15.11 2.30
N VAL A 375 -26.19 -14.17 3.24
CA VAL A 375 -25.34 -14.31 4.42
C VAL A 375 -25.89 -15.46 5.23
N GLU A 376 -25.27 -16.64 5.15
CA GLU A 376 -25.46 -17.66 6.17
C GLU A 376 -24.97 -17.07 7.50
N GLN A 377 -25.91 -16.90 8.40
CA GLN A 377 -25.75 -16.37 9.75
C GLN A 377 -24.93 -17.30 10.64
#